data_071a5728a61b4eb7521c8472d22497e1
#
_entry.id   071a5728a61b4eb7521c8472d22497e1
#
_cell.length_a   1.000
_cell.length_b   1.000
_cell.length_c   1.000
_cell.angle_alpha   90.00
_cell.angle_beta   90.00
_cell.angle_gamma   90.00
#
_symmetry.space_group_name_H-M   'P 1'
#
loop_
_entity.id
_entity.type
_entity.pdbx_description
1 polymer ?
#
loop_
_entity_poly.entity_id
_entity_poly.type
_entity_poly.pdbx_seq_one_letter_code
_entity_poly.pdbx_strand_id
1 'polypeptide(L)'
;MLKPSGSLWVNLGDSYSRGSRTTMDGTTDKRRQGDSRVPPCTFVPAKSLMGLPWRYAIGCIDQLGLILRAEVIWAKPNGLPESVTDRVRRSHEQWFHFTKEPRYFSAVDEVREPSDTGNRVMYKSSP
;
A
#
# COMPACT_ATOMS: atom_id res chain seq x y z
N MET A 1 -5.66 23.34 3.16
CA MET A 1 -4.25 23.48 2.77
C MET A 1 -3.35 22.98 3.91
N LEU A 2 -2.37 22.11 3.63
CA LEU A 2 -1.46 21.60 4.67
C LEU A 2 -0.55 22.73 5.18
N LYS A 3 -0.47 22.88 6.52
CA LYS A 3 0.45 23.85 7.14
C LYS A 3 1.92 23.44 6.88
N PRO A 4 2.88 24.38 6.88
CA PRO A 4 4.31 24.05 6.71
C PRO A 4 4.80 22.96 7.69
N SER A 5 4.47 23.09 8.97
CA SER A 5 4.82 22.12 10.01
C SER A 5 3.86 20.92 10.12
N GLY A 6 2.91 20.78 9.19
CA GLY A 6 1.89 19.72 9.23
C GLY A 6 2.35 18.41 8.64
N SER A 7 1.72 17.33 9.09
CA SER A 7 1.87 15.98 8.55
C SER A 7 0.60 15.53 7.84
N LEU A 8 0.78 14.70 6.83
CA LEU A 8 -0.30 14.00 6.12
C LEU A 8 -0.07 12.49 6.23
N TRP A 9 -1.06 11.78 6.75
CA TRP A 9 -1.06 10.33 6.82
C TRP A 9 -2.12 9.78 5.87
N VAL A 10 -1.73 8.90 4.99
CA VAL A 10 -2.61 8.34 3.95
C VAL A 10 -2.58 6.82 4.02
N ASN A 11 -3.73 6.21 4.26
CA ASN A 11 -3.92 4.77 4.15
C ASN A 11 -4.47 4.42 2.77
N LEU A 12 -3.83 3.48 2.11
CA LEU A 12 -4.25 3.00 0.80
C LEU A 12 -4.14 1.48 0.71
N GLY A 13 -5.24 0.87 0.28
CA GLY A 13 -5.26 -0.51 -0.17
C GLY A 13 -4.88 -0.63 -1.65
N ASP A 14 -4.24 -1.72 -2.01
CA ASP A 14 -3.96 -2.04 -3.39
C ASP A 14 -4.99 -3.03 -3.95
N SER A 15 -5.12 -3.08 -5.25
CA SER A 15 -6.07 -3.93 -5.95
C SER A 15 -5.39 -4.70 -7.09
N TYR A 16 -6.00 -5.82 -7.48
CA TYR A 16 -5.56 -6.57 -8.64
C TYR A 16 -6.27 -6.11 -9.90
N SER A 17 -5.52 -6.00 -10.99
CA SER A 17 -6.06 -5.73 -12.32
C SER A 17 -7.00 -6.85 -12.73
N ARG A 18 -8.21 -6.48 -13.14
CA ARG A 18 -9.17 -7.41 -13.74
C ARG A 18 -8.89 -7.48 -15.24
N GLY A 19 -8.64 -8.69 -15.74
CA GLY A 19 -8.65 -8.92 -17.18
C GLY A 19 -10.03 -8.69 -17.77
N SER A 20 -10.09 -8.36 -19.06
CA SER A 20 -11.33 -8.43 -19.81
C SER A 20 -11.87 -9.86 -19.74
N ARG A 21 -13.08 -10.05 -19.24
CA ARG A 21 -13.74 -11.35 -19.30
C ARG A 21 -14.27 -11.55 -20.71
N THR A 22 -13.54 -12.31 -21.48
CA THR A 22 -14.04 -12.87 -22.74
C THR A 22 -14.75 -14.18 -22.40
N THR A 23 -15.99 -14.34 -22.83
CA THR A 23 -16.69 -15.61 -22.75
C THR A 23 -16.05 -16.65 -23.68
N MET A 24 -16.32 -17.95 -23.46
CA MET A 24 -15.73 -19.02 -24.30
C MET A 24 -16.09 -18.90 -25.80
N ASP A 25 -17.12 -18.15 -26.14
CA ASP A 25 -17.53 -17.83 -27.52
C ASP A 25 -16.84 -16.61 -28.12
N GLY A 26 -15.87 -16.01 -27.40
CA GLY A 26 -15.15 -14.82 -27.85
C GLY A 26 -15.93 -13.51 -27.70
N THR A 27 -17.15 -13.55 -27.17
CA THR A 27 -17.94 -12.35 -26.91
C THR A 27 -17.65 -11.77 -25.52
N THR A 28 -17.67 -10.45 -25.38
CA THR A 28 -17.55 -9.80 -24.07
C THR A 28 -18.89 -9.87 -23.35
N ASP A 29 -18.94 -10.50 -22.16
CA ASP A 29 -20.19 -10.63 -21.39
C ASP A 29 -20.69 -9.25 -20.92
N LYS A 30 -21.58 -8.67 -21.73
CA LYS A 30 -22.20 -7.36 -21.46
C LYS A 30 -23.17 -7.38 -20.27
N ARG A 31 -23.64 -8.55 -19.81
CA ARG A 31 -24.62 -8.66 -18.72
C ARG A 31 -24.03 -8.37 -17.35
N ARG A 32 -22.71 -8.53 -17.18
CA ARG A 32 -21.98 -8.17 -15.97
C ARG A 32 -21.22 -6.84 -16.07
N GLN A 33 -21.39 -6.13 -17.19
CA GLN A 33 -20.77 -4.82 -17.42
C GLN A 33 -21.44 -3.71 -16.60
N GLY A 34 -22.61 -3.97 -16.00
CA GLY A 34 -23.37 -2.99 -15.22
C GLY A 34 -22.76 -2.63 -13.86
N ASP A 35 -21.77 -3.37 -13.37
CA ASP A 35 -21.16 -3.14 -12.05
C ASP A 35 -19.65 -2.82 -12.11
N SER A 36 -19.10 -2.64 -13.30
CA SER A 36 -17.70 -2.19 -13.48
C SER A 36 -17.67 -0.70 -13.76
N ARG A 37 -17.85 0.10 -12.73
CA ARG A 37 -17.60 1.57 -12.78
C ARG A 37 -16.13 1.93 -13.02
N VAL A 38 -15.26 0.93 -13.11
CA VAL A 38 -13.84 1.11 -13.37
C VAL A 38 -13.51 0.39 -14.68
N PRO A 39 -13.09 1.12 -15.73
CA PRO A 39 -12.64 0.49 -16.96
C PRO A 39 -11.47 -0.45 -16.68
N PRO A 40 -11.28 -1.51 -17.48
CA PRO A 40 -10.13 -2.39 -17.34
C PRO A 40 -8.86 -1.55 -17.37
N CYS A 41 -7.98 -1.79 -16.41
CA CYS A 41 -6.72 -1.09 -16.33
C CYS A 41 -5.85 -1.51 -17.53
N THR A 42 -5.56 -0.58 -18.43
CA THR A 42 -4.81 -0.86 -19.66
C THR A 42 -3.29 -0.85 -19.47
N PHE A 43 -2.80 -0.35 -18.33
CA PHE A 43 -1.36 -0.21 -18.08
C PHE A 43 -0.74 -1.33 -17.23
N VAL A 44 -1.54 -2.27 -16.70
CA VAL A 44 -1.04 -3.47 -16.02
C VAL A 44 -1.74 -4.72 -16.54
N PRO A 45 -1.01 -5.84 -16.70
CA PRO A 45 -1.59 -7.10 -17.13
C PRO A 45 -2.69 -7.60 -16.20
N ALA A 46 -3.60 -8.42 -16.73
CA ALA A 46 -4.61 -9.11 -15.91
C ALA A 46 -3.95 -9.91 -14.78
N LYS A 47 -4.62 -9.95 -13.62
CA LYS A 47 -4.14 -10.59 -12.38
C LYS A 47 -2.92 -9.91 -11.72
N SER A 48 -2.38 -8.86 -12.31
CA SER A 48 -1.30 -8.10 -11.70
C SER A 48 -1.80 -7.22 -10.57
N LEU A 49 -1.01 -7.08 -9.53
CA LEU A 49 -1.21 -6.04 -8.51
C LEU A 49 -1.00 -4.67 -9.17
N MET A 50 -1.89 -3.72 -8.90
CA MET A 50 -1.87 -2.42 -9.59
C MET A 50 -0.80 -1.48 -9.03
N GLY A 51 -0.31 -1.69 -7.82
CA GLY A 51 0.67 -0.86 -7.16
C GLY A 51 0.13 0.53 -6.79
N LEU A 52 -1.17 0.64 -6.56
CA LEU A 52 -1.83 1.93 -6.32
C LEU A 52 -1.22 2.72 -5.16
N PRO A 53 -0.90 2.12 -4.01
CA PRO A 53 -0.33 2.85 -2.88
C PRO A 53 0.98 3.54 -3.25
N TRP A 54 1.90 2.82 -3.89
CA TRP A 54 3.19 3.36 -4.29
C TRP A 54 3.10 4.32 -5.47
N ARG A 55 2.20 4.10 -6.42
CA ARG A 55 1.94 5.06 -7.50
C ARG A 55 1.44 6.39 -6.95
N TYR A 56 0.55 6.34 -5.96
CA TYR A 56 0.08 7.52 -5.26
C TYR A 56 1.23 8.22 -4.51
N ALA A 57 2.03 7.45 -3.76
CA ALA A 57 3.14 8.00 -2.99
C ALA A 57 4.18 8.70 -3.89
N ILE A 58 4.56 8.05 -5.00
CA ILE A 58 5.47 8.61 -6.00
C ILE A 58 4.85 9.87 -6.63
N GLY A 59 3.57 9.83 -6.98
CA GLY A 59 2.87 11.02 -7.50
C GLY A 59 2.87 12.19 -6.52
N CYS A 60 2.73 11.93 -5.23
CA CYS A 60 2.83 12.97 -4.19
C CYS A 60 4.24 13.59 -4.12
N ILE A 61 5.28 12.78 -4.31
CA ILE A 61 6.66 13.27 -4.36
C ILE A 61 6.88 14.10 -5.62
N ASP A 62 6.56 13.53 -6.79
CA ASP A 62 6.95 14.10 -8.08
C ASP A 62 6.10 15.31 -8.47
N GLN A 63 4.80 15.28 -8.18
CA GLN A 63 3.86 16.33 -8.64
C GLN A 63 3.55 17.38 -7.58
N LEU A 64 3.58 17.00 -6.29
CA LEU A 64 3.24 17.89 -5.18
C LEU A 64 4.45 18.34 -4.37
N GLY A 65 5.63 17.79 -4.64
CA GLY A 65 6.85 18.09 -3.92
C GLY A 65 6.80 17.73 -2.43
N LEU A 66 5.96 16.77 -2.05
CA LEU A 66 5.86 16.32 -0.67
C LEU A 66 7.05 15.41 -0.30
N ILE A 67 7.47 15.50 0.94
CA ILE A 67 8.55 14.68 1.48
C ILE A 67 7.93 13.42 2.09
N LEU A 68 8.22 12.25 1.52
CA LEU A 68 7.84 10.97 2.10
C LEU A 68 8.78 10.65 3.27
N ARG A 69 8.25 10.64 4.48
CA ARG A 69 9.01 10.41 5.72
C ARG A 69 9.09 8.95 6.11
N ALA A 70 7.99 8.22 5.92
CA ALA A 70 7.90 6.81 6.28
C ALA A 70 6.81 6.09 5.52
N GLU A 71 7.01 4.80 5.31
CA GLU A 71 5.97 3.82 5.05
C GLU A 71 5.74 3.00 6.31
N VAL A 72 4.49 2.80 6.69
CA VAL A 72 4.09 1.96 7.82
C VAL A 72 3.19 0.84 7.30
N ILE A 73 3.52 -0.38 7.64
CA ILE A 73 2.74 -1.56 7.30
C ILE A 73 1.73 -1.85 8.41
N TRP A 74 0.46 -1.72 8.08
CA TRP A 74 -0.62 -2.12 8.97
C TRP A 74 -0.91 -3.61 8.77
N ALA A 75 -0.36 -4.46 9.62
CA ALA A 75 -0.64 -5.89 9.60
C ALA A 75 -2.04 -6.17 10.15
N LYS A 76 -2.84 -6.95 9.41
CA LYS A 76 -4.19 -7.37 9.80
C LYS A 76 -4.15 -8.83 10.24
N PRO A 77 -4.23 -9.14 11.55
CA PRO A 77 -4.18 -10.52 12.02
C PRO A 77 -5.37 -11.36 11.50
N ASN A 78 -6.53 -10.73 11.32
CA ASN A 78 -7.76 -11.36 10.87
C ASN A 78 -8.14 -10.96 9.43
N GLY A 79 -7.18 -11.01 8.50
CA GLY A 79 -7.47 -10.76 7.09
C GLY A 79 -8.51 -11.74 6.53
N LEU A 80 -9.45 -11.23 5.72
CA LEU A 80 -10.46 -12.07 5.06
C LEU A 80 -9.78 -13.17 4.22
N PRO A 81 -10.29 -14.42 4.28
CA PRO A 81 -9.77 -15.49 3.45
C PRO A 81 -9.98 -15.16 1.97
N GLU A 82 -8.96 -15.42 1.17
CA GLU A 82 -9.06 -15.35 -0.30
C GLU A 82 -9.24 -16.76 -0.87
N SER A 83 -10.20 -16.92 -1.76
CA SER A 83 -10.44 -18.19 -2.47
C SER A 83 -9.47 -18.42 -3.64
N VAL A 84 -8.54 -17.51 -3.86
CA VAL A 84 -7.59 -17.58 -4.97
C VAL A 84 -6.42 -18.47 -4.58
N THR A 85 -6.05 -19.39 -5.46
CA THR A 85 -5.02 -20.42 -5.22
C THR A 85 -3.69 -20.15 -5.90
N ASP A 86 -3.62 -19.15 -6.77
CA ASP A 86 -2.46 -18.85 -7.62
C ASP A 86 -1.59 -17.69 -7.09
N ARG A 87 -1.82 -17.24 -5.85
CA ARG A 87 -1.01 -16.22 -5.18
C ARG A 87 -1.10 -16.30 -3.66
N VAL A 88 -0.12 -15.73 -2.99
CA VAL A 88 -0.16 -15.55 -1.53
C VAL A 88 -1.18 -14.49 -1.13
N ARG A 89 -1.87 -14.74 -0.02
CA ARG A 89 -2.83 -13.78 0.56
C ARG A 89 -2.09 -12.54 1.09
N ARG A 90 -2.66 -11.38 0.81
CA ARG A 90 -2.23 -10.12 1.44
C ARG A 90 -3.05 -9.87 2.70
N SER A 91 -2.36 -9.64 3.81
CA SER A 91 -2.97 -9.34 5.11
C SER A 91 -2.48 -8.02 5.71
N HIS A 92 -2.13 -7.07 4.86
CA HIS A 92 -1.65 -5.76 5.29
C HIS A 92 -2.19 -4.64 4.40
N GLU A 93 -2.15 -3.44 4.95
CA GLU A 93 -2.35 -2.18 4.22
C GLU A 93 -1.14 -1.28 4.45
N GLN A 94 -0.96 -0.33 3.55
CA GLN A 94 0.15 0.62 3.58
C GLN A 94 -0.34 1.97 4.04
N TRP A 95 0.41 2.57 4.98
CA TRP A 95 0.25 3.94 5.40
C TRP A 95 1.48 4.72 4.97
N PHE A 96 1.28 5.88 4.36
CA PHE A 96 2.35 6.79 3.98
C PHE A 96 2.28 8.05 4.82
N HIS A 97 3.43 8.42 5.38
CA HIS A 97 3.60 9.65 6.14
C HIS A 97 4.33 10.67 5.28
N PHE A 98 3.66 11.77 4.96
CA PHE A 98 4.22 12.87 4.22
C PHE A 98 4.30 14.13 5.06
N THR A 99 5.28 14.98 4.74
CA THR A 99 5.40 16.33 5.26
C THR A 99 5.65 17.30 4.12
N LYS A 100 5.30 18.57 4.34
CA LYS A 100 5.58 19.64 3.37
C LYS A 100 7.02 20.13 3.47
N GLU A 101 7.55 20.18 4.69
CA GLU A 101 8.89 20.66 4.99
C GLU A 101 9.69 19.60 5.75
N PRO A 102 11.04 19.66 5.68
CA PRO A 102 11.91 18.75 6.43
C PRO A 102 11.73 18.82 7.95
N ARG A 103 11.41 20.03 8.45
CA ARG A 103 11.09 20.26 9.86
C ARG A 103 9.59 20.35 10.03
N TYR A 104 9.04 19.46 10.84
CA TYR A 104 7.60 19.36 11.10
C TYR A 104 7.36 19.01 12.57
N PHE A 105 6.12 19.18 13.03
CA PHE A 105 5.74 18.75 14.37
C PHE A 105 5.75 17.22 14.45
N SER A 106 6.50 16.68 15.41
CA SER A 106 6.60 15.24 15.66
C SER A 106 6.65 14.99 17.17
N ALA A 107 5.80 14.11 17.66
CA ALA A 107 5.73 13.66 19.05
C ALA A 107 6.08 12.17 19.16
N VAL A 108 7.08 11.71 18.40
CA VAL A 108 7.47 10.29 18.33
C VAL A 108 7.89 9.74 19.69
N ASP A 109 8.48 10.59 20.55
CA ASP A 109 8.92 10.17 21.87
C ASP A 109 7.76 9.76 22.80
N GLU A 110 6.56 10.31 22.56
CA GLU A 110 5.35 9.95 23.35
C GLU A 110 4.82 8.54 23.03
N VAL A 111 5.15 8.00 21.86
CA VAL A 111 4.72 6.67 21.41
C VAL A 111 5.87 5.66 21.36
N ARG A 112 7.04 6.07 21.86
CA ARG A 112 8.23 5.20 21.88
C ARG A 112 8.07 4.13 22.94
N GLU A 113 8.09 2.87 22.53
CA GLU A 113 8.16 1.74 23.43
C GLU A 113 9.58 1.60 24.02
N PRO A 114 9.72 1.15 25.27
CA PRO A 114 11.02 0.82 25.86
C PRO A 114 11.72 -0.22 24.95
N SER A 115 12.94 0.05 24.54
CA SER A 115 13.69 -0.95 23.79
C SER A 115 14.01 -2.13 24.71
N ASP A 116 13.58 -3.32 24.33
CA ASP A 116 13.95 -4.57 25.00
C ASP A 116 15.40 -4.93 24.67
N THR A 117 16.34 -4.18 25.25
CA THR A 117 17.79 -4.37 25.11
C THR A 117 18.31 -5.56 25.93
N GLY A 118 17.41 -6.26 26.66
CA GLY A 118 17.76 -7.39 27.54
C GLY A 118 18.16 -8.69 26.83
N ASN A 119 17.82 -8.87 25.55
CA ASN A 119 18.02 -10.15 24.82
C ASN A 119 18.80 -9.98 23.51
N ARG A 120 19.87 -9.22 23.49
CA ARG A 120 20.84 -9.32 22.39
C ARG A 120 21.58 -10.66 22.49
N VAL A 121 21.06 -11.65 21.78
CA VAL A 121 21.83 -12.86 21.47
C VAL A 121 23.01 -12.42 20.61
N MET A 122 24.15 -12.26 21.24
CA MET A 122 25.42 -12.05 20.53
C MET A 122 25.73 -13.34 19.77
N TYR A 123 25.48 -13.35 18.48
CA TYR A 123 26.05 -14.37 17.61
C TYR A 123 27.56 -14.19 17.62
N LYS A 124 28.26 -15.00 18.44
CA LYS A 124 29.70 -15.14 18.34
C LYS A 124 29.98 -15.69 16.95
N SER A 125 30.61 -14.88 16.10
CA SER A 125 31.28 -15.40 14.90
C SER A 125 32.30 -16.44 15.36
N SER A 126 32.06 -17.70 14.99
CA SER A 126 33.05 -18.74 15.16
C SER A 126 34.26 -18.47 14.28
N PRO A 127 35.46 -18.79 14.73
CA PRO A 127 36.70 -18.56 13.99
C PRO A 127 36.77 -19.35 12.68
#